data_cdaee721ba2f7b21317d034d87317ad6
#
_entry.id   cdaee721ba2f7b21317d034d87317ad6
#
_cell.length_a   1.000
_cell.length_b   1.000
_cell.length_c   1.000
_cell.angle_alpha   90.00
_cell.angle_beta   90.00
_cell.angle_gamma   90.00
#
_symmetry.space_group_name_H-M   'P 1'
#
loop_
_entity.id
_entity.type
_entity.pdbx_description
1 polymer ?
#
loop_
_entity_poly.entity_id
_entity_poly.type
_entity_poly.pdbx_seq_one_letter_code
_entity_poly.pdbx_strand_id
1 'polypeptide(L)'
;MKAEPLTDFSRLCVHTITTKGWGLEEAVDHYADAGVSGITVWRQWLEGKEPSKAGERIRSAGLEVVSLCRGGFYPALKETSREEAIEDNKRAIEDAALLG
;
A
#
# COMPACT_ATOMS: atom_id res chain seq x y z
N MET A 1 13.06 30.66 -14.92
CA MET A 1 11.75 30.41 -14.30
C MET A 1 11.96 29.73 -12.96
N LYS A 2 11.40 30.27 -11.90
CA LYS A 2 11.44 29.64 -10.58
C LYS A 2 10.20 28.78 -10.39
N ALA A 3 10.40 27.55 -10.00
CA ALA A 3 9.28 26.70 -9.56
C ALA A 3 8.84 27.17 -8.16
N GLU A 4 7.56 27.31 -7.95
CA GLU A 4 7.03 27.60 -6.62
C GLU A 4 6.99 26.34 -5.79
N PRO A 5 7.21 26.43 -4.46
CA PRO A 5 7.08 25.28 -3.58
C PRO A 5 5.66 24.71 -3.65
N LEU A 6 5.58 23.38 -3.61
CA LEU A 6 4.31 22.70 -3.52
C LEU A 6 3.72 22.93 -2.12
N THR A 7 2.53 23.46 -2.03
CA THR A 7 1.82 23.73 -0.78
C THR A 7 0.56 22.89 -0.59
N ASP A 8 0.06 22.31 -1.67
CA ASP A 8 -1.09 21.41 -1.64
C ASP A 8 -0.61 19.97 -1.80
N PHE A 9 -0.77 19.16 -0.74
CA PHE A 9 -0.35 17.76 -0.72
C PHE A 9 -1.51 16.79 -0.90
N SER A 10 -2.67 17.27 -1.37
CA SER A 10 -3.87 16.43 -1.56
C SER A 10 -3.66 15.28 -2.55
N ARG A 11 -2.67 15.38 -3.41
CA ARG A 11 -2.33 14.36 -4.41
C ARG A 11 -1.02 13.64 -4.10
N LEU A 12 -0.42 13.91 -2.96
CA LEU A 12 0.82 13.26 -2.53
C LEU A 12 0.52 11.90 -1.93
N CYS A 13 1.19 10.89 -2.45
CA CYS A 13 1.14 9.52 -1.94
C CYS A 13 2.54 9.04 -1.62
N VAL A 14 2.71 8.35 -0.51
CA VAL A 14 3.98 7.74 -0.14
C VAL A 14 3.82 6.22 -0.04
N HIS A 15 4.78 5.49 -0.58
CA HIS A 15 4.84 4.03 -0.49
C HIS A 15 5.51 3.59 0.81
N THR A 16 4.95 2.59 1.48
CA THR A 16 5.53 2.08 2.73
C THR A 16 6.98 1.61 2.56
N ILE A 17 7.33 1.12 1.36
CA ILE A 17 8.71 0.69 1.06
C ILE A 17 9.72 1.84 1.14
N THR A 18 9.28 3.08 0.99
CA THR A 18 10.14 4.26 1.08
C THR A 18 10.65 4.45 2.51
N THR A 19 9.88 4.03 3.50
CA THR A 19 10.19 4.15 4.92
C THR A 19 10.30 2.77 5.57
N LYS A 20 11.28 1.99 5.13
CA LYS A 20 11.46 0.59 5.51
C LYS A 20 11.60 0.34 7.01
N GLY A 21 12.10 1.31 7.74
CA GLY A 21 12.29 1.20 9.19
C GLY A 21 11.00 1.26 10.00
N TRP A 22 9.88 1.61 9.38
CA TRP A 22 8.59 1.73 10.06
C TRP A 22 7.66 0.58 9.68
N GLY A 23 6.94 0.06 10.66
CA GLY A 23 5.80 -0.81 10.41
C GLY A 23 4.63 -0.02 9.83
N LEU A 24 3.54 -0.69 9.50
CA LEU A 24 2.39 -0.04 8.86
C LEU A 24 1.81 1.09 9.73
N GLU A 25 1.58 0.83 11.00
CA GLU A 25 0.96 1.79 11.91
C GLU A 25 1.83 3.02 12.11
N GLU A 26 3.14 2.81 12.28
CA GLU A 26 4.10 3.91 12.39
C GLU A 26 4.13 4.76 11.12
N ALA A 27 4.14 4.11 9.96
CA ALA A 27 4.12 4.81 8.67
C ALA A 27 2.82 5.63 8.54
N VAL A 28 1.69 5.06 8.86
CA VAL A 28 0.39 5.74 8.81
C VAL A 28 0.40 7.00 9.68
N ASP A 29 0.87 6.89 10.92
CA ASP A 29 0.89 8.01 11.84
C ASP A 29 1.85 9.11 11.38
N HIS A 30 3.04 8.74 10.93
CA HIS A 30 4.02 9.71 10.45
C HIS A 30 3.57 10.39 9.15
N TYR A 31 2.98 9.65 8.23
CA TYR A 31 2.47 10.23 6.98
C TYR A 31 1.33 11.20 7.24
N ALA A 32 0.41 10.83 8.13
CA ALA A 32 -0.69 11.71 8.52
C ALA A 32 -0.18 13.00 9.16
N ASP A 33 0.77 12.89 10.09
CA ASP A 33 1.38 14.05 10.77
C ASP A 33 2.12 14.96 9.79
N ALA A 34 2.70 14.41 8.74
CA ALA A 34 3.40 15.17 7.72
C ALA A 34 2.46 15.82 6.68
N GLY A 35 1.16 15.55 6.75
CA GLY A 35 0.18 16.11 5.81
C GLY A 35 0.10 15.35 4.50
N VAL A 36 0.63 14.13 4.44
CA VAL A 36 0.50 13.25 3.27
C VAL A 36 -0.94 12.78 3.19
N SER A 37 -1.52 12.79 2.00
CA SER A 37 -2.93 12.44 1.80
C SER A 37 -3.16 10.99 1.40
N GLY A 38 -2.19 10.35 0.76
CA GLY A 38 -2.34 9.00 0.25
C GLY A 38 -1.22 8.07 0.67
N ILE A 39 -1.53 6.79 0.70
CA ILE A 39 -0.57 5.75 1.03
C ILE A 39 -0.68 4.61 0.00
N THR A 40 0.47 4.13 -0.47
CA THR A 40 0.55 2.86 -1.16
C THR A 40 1.17 1.85 -0.21
N VAL A 41 0.41 0.82 0.11
CA VAL A 41 0.84 -0.23 1.04
C VAL A 41 1.54 -1.32 0.24
N TRP A 42 2.75 -1.68 0.64
CA TRP A 42 3.41 -2.86 0.09
C TRP A 42 2.99 -4.08 0.90
N ARG A 43 2.80 -5.20 0.24
CA ARG A 43 2.18 -6.40 0.83
C ARG A 43 2.90 -6.91 2.09
N GLN A 44 4.22 -6.72 2.16
CA GLN A 44 5.00 -7.10 3.34
C GLN A 44 4.52 -6.40 4.61
N TRP A 45 3.98 -5.20 4.48
CA TRP A 45 3.46 -4.44 5.63
C TRP A 45 2.11 -4.95 6.12
N LEU A 46 1.46 -5.85 5.37
CA LEU A 46 0.21 -6.50 5.77
C LEU A 46 0.43 -7.87 6.39
N GLU A 47 1.65 -8.39 6.41
CA GLU A 47 1.94 -9.70 7.01
C GLU A 47 1.47 -9.75 8.47
N GLY A 48 0.68 -10.78 8.80
CA GLY A 48 0.13 -10.94 10.13
C GLY A 48 -1.00 -9.98 10.49
N LYS A 49 -1.50 -9.20 9.53
CA LYS A 49 -2.58 -8.24 9.74
C LYS A 49 -3.80 -8.59 8.90
N GLU A 50 -4.98 -8.19 9.38
CA GLU A 50 -6.20 -8.28 8.59
C GLU A 50 -6.31 -7.05 7.69
N PRO A 51 -6.40 -7.22 6.35
CA PRO A 51 -6.46 -6.09 5.43
C PRO A 51 -7.60 -5.12 5.70
N SER A 52 -8.77 -5.61 6.08
CA SER A 52 -9.92 -4.75 6.38
C SER A 52 -9.66 -3.83 7.57
N LYS A 53 -9.03 -4.35 8.61
CA LYS A 53 -8.67 -3.56 9.81
C LYS A 53 -7.55 -2.57 9.49
N ALA A 54 -6.58 -2.99 8.69
CA ALA A 54 -5.52 -2.10 8.24
C ALA A 54 -6.10 -0.92 7.44
N GLY A 55 -7.05 -1.19 6.56
CA GLY A 55 -7.76 -0.15 5.80
C GLY A 55 -8.51 0.82 6.70
N GLU A 56 -9.21 0.32 7.69
CA GLU A 56 -9.92 1.15 8.67
C GLU A 56 -8.94 2.06 9.43
N ARG A 57 -7.80 1.50 9.85
CA ARG A 57 -6.76 2.26 10.55
C ARG A 57 -6.20 3.39 9.69
N ILE A 58 -5.96 3.10 8.41
CA ILE A 58 -5.46 4.09 7.45
C ILE A 58 -6.47 5.22 7.27
N ARG A 59 -7.73 4.87 7.03
CA ARG A 59 -8.80 5.86 6.84
C ARG A 59 -9.06 6.68 8.10
N SER A 60 -8.95 6.07 9.26
CA SER A 60 -9.10 6.76 10.55
C SER A 60 -8.05 7.83 10.76
N ALA A 61 -6.87 7.67 10.17
CA ALA A 61 -5.80 8.67 10.22
C ALA A 61 -5.97 9.77 9.17
N GLY A 62 -6.98 9.67 8.30
CA GLY A 62 -7.24 10.64 7.25
C GLY A 62 -6.50 10.38 5.95
N LEU A 63 -5.89 9.20 5.80
CA LEU A 63 -5.19 8.79 4.59
C LEU A 63 -6.12 8.03 3.66
N GLU A 64 -5.86 8.14 2.36
CA GLU A 64 -6.52 7.34 1.33
C GLU A 64 -5.57 6.24 0.87
N VAL A 65 -6.08 5.01 0.75
CA VAL A 65 -5.31 3.92 0.14
C VAL A 65 -5.35 4.11 -1.37
N VAL A 66 -4.20 4.41 -1.94
CA VAL A 66 -4.08 4.66 -3.38
C VAL A 66 -3.88 3.35 -4.14
N SER A 67 -3.06 2.47 -3.61
CA SER A 67 -2.79 1.18 -4.23
C SER A 67 -2.17 0.20 -3.24
N LEU A 68 -2.15 -1.06 -3.63
CA LEU A 68 -1.45 -2.13 -2.94
C LEU A 68 -0.35 -2.66 -3.86
N CYS A 69 0.87 -2.67 -3.40
CA CYS A 69 2.03 -3.20 -4.12
C CYS A 69 2.57 -4.44 -3.40
N ARG A 70 3.04 -5.37 -4.11
CA ARG A 70 2.82 -5.56 -5.54
C ARG A 70 2.33 -6.97 -5.76
N GLY A 71 1.54 -7.16 -6.81
CA GLY A 71 1.11 -8.46 -7.22
C GLY A 71 2.28 -9.32 -7.69
N GLY A 72 2.07 -10.61 -7.75
CA GLY A 72 3.08 -11.56 -8.17
C GLY A 72 3.44 -11.43 -9.64
N PHE A 73 4.52 -12.07 -10.00
CA PHE A 73 4.99 -12.14 -11.38
C PHE A 73 4.23 -13.25 -12.10
N TYR A 74 3.61 -12.91 -13.24
CA TYR A 74 2.84 -13.87 -14.02
C TYR A 74 3.68 -14.85 -14.85
N PRO A 75 4.83 -14.44 -15.45
CA PRO A 75 5.59 -15.35 -16.29
C PRO A 75 6.09 -16.57 -15.50
N ALA A 76 5.72 -17.76 -15.99
CA ALA A 76 6.17 -19.04 -15.40
C ALA A 76 6.25 -20.09 -16.51
N LEU A 77 7.30 -20.86 -16.48
CA LEU A 77 7.53 -21.94 -17.46
C LEU A 77 6.77 -23.21 -17.11
N LYS A 78 6.54 -23.46 -15.82
CA LYS A 78 5.82 -24.65 -15.35
C LYS A 78 4.38 -24.30 -15.08
N GLU A 79 3.47 -25.24 -15.39
CA GLU A 79 2.06 -25.08 -15.14
C GLU A 79 1.75 -24.86 -13.65
N THR A 80 2.38 -25.63 -12.76
CA THR A 80 2.22 -25.47 -11.31
C THR A 80 2.65 -24.07 -10.84
N SER A 81 3.74 -23.55 -11.38
CA SER A 81 4.20 -22.19 -11.05
C SER A 81 3.24 -21.14 -11.58
N ARG A 82 2.61 -21.37 -12.71
CA ARG A 82 1.57 -20.50 -13.27
C ARG A 82 0.34 -20.46 -12.37
N GLU A 83 -0.11 -21.63 -11.92
CA GLU A 83 -1.26 -21.72 -11.02
C GLU A 83 -0.98 -21.01 -9.68
N GLU A 84 0.19 -21.19 -9.13
CA GLU A 84 0.62 -20.50 -7.90
C GLU A 84 0.65 -18.98 -8.10
N ALA A 85 1.17 -18.52 -9.23
CA ALA A 85 1.22 -17.09 -9.54
C ALA A 85 -0.20 -16.51 -9.67
N ILE A 86 -1.11 -17.22 -10.32
CA ILE A 86 -2.50 -16.80 -10.46
C ILE A 86 -3.17 -16.73 -9.09
N GLU A 87 -3.00 -17.74 -8.25
CA GLU A 87 -3.58 -17.75 -6.89
C GLU A 87 -3.01 -16.63 -6.02
N ASP A 88 -1.71 -16.37 -6.10
CA ASP A 88 -1.10 -15.26 -5.37
C ASP A 88 -1.67 -13.91 -5.83
N ASN A 89 -1.86 -13.73 -7.13
CA ASN A 89 -2.45 -12.50 -7.65
C ASN A 89 -3.92 -12.35 -7.25
N LYS A 90 -4.66 -13.44 -7.17
CA LYS A 90 -6.04 -13.40 -6.64
C LYS A 90 -6.04 -12.94 -5.19
N ARG A 91 -5.14 -13.45 -4.37
CA ARG A 91 -5.00 -13.00 -2.97
C ARG A 91 -4.66 -11.51 -2.89
N ALA A 92 -3.78 -11.04 -3.77
CA ALA A 92 -3.44 -9.62 -3.81
C ALA A 92 -4.66 -8.75 -4.15
N ILE A 93 -5.49 -9.18 -5.08
CA ILE A 93 -6.72 -8.49 -5.45
C ILE A 93 -7.72 -8.48 -4.29
N GLU A 94 -7.88 -9.61 -3.61
CA GLU A 94 -8.74 -9.71 -2.42
C GLU A 94 -8.27 -8.79 -1.30
N ASP A 95 -6.97 -8.78 -1.03
CA ASP A 95 -6.38 -7.91 -0.02
C ASP A 95 -6.59 -6.43 -0.38
N ALA A 96 -6.42 -6.07 -1.64
CA ALA A 96 -6.66 -4.71 -2.11
C ALA A 96 -8.13 -4.30 -1.91
N ALA A 97 -9.06 -5.20 -2.20
CA ALA A 97 -10.49 -4.94 -2.01
C ALA A 97 -10.84 -4.75 -0.53
N LEU A 98 -10.27 -5.57 0.36
CA LEU A 98 -10.49 -5.47 1.80
C LEU A 98 -9.82 -4.24 2.40
N LEU A 99 -8.68 -3.88 1.89
CA LEU A 99 -7.93 -2.71 2.35
C LEU A 99 -8.68 -1.41 2.02
N GLY A 100 -9.37 -1.40 0.92
CA GLY A 100 -10.14 -0.24 0.47
C GLY A 100 -9.35 0.64 -0.45
#